data_95ea2ef4a8099cda81c399219de9c163
#
_entry.id   95ea2ef4a8099cda81c399219de9c163
#
_cell.length_a   1.000
_cell.length_b   1.000
_cell.length_c   1.000
_cell.angle_alpha   90.00
_cell.angle_beta   90.00
_cell.angle_gamma   90.00
#
_symmetry.space_group_name_H-M   'P 1'
#
loop_
_entity.id
_entity.type
_entity.pdbx_description
1 polymer ?
#
loop_
_entity_poly.entity_id
_entity_poly.type
_entity_poly.pdbx_seq_one_letter_code
_entity_poly.pdbx_strand_id
1 'polypeptide(L)'
;IESNNLNHGDDCRLVMSGNEFCGNATMSYIHYLKERLLIQHQQFQLRVSGCSHPVECKVHSQHYEVTMPKVHQVKERFVKLGDQQFKAFEISYDTYIHYVLMCDGVDLAMKQRVEDFVSAQTWHQQFKTIGVMLFQQDKQFIYPLIHIPKIGSLIWENSCGSGAASIGVLVNYLTNHDIQDYLVNQPGGSIIVSSRKSGQNEYQTTIKGQVSTVATGQAYIEQETMTQI
;
A
#
# COMPACT_ATOMS: atom_id res chain seq x y z
N ILE A 1 -13.81 3.29 11.81
CA ILE A 1 -13.87 1.84 12.12
C ILE A 1 -15.26 1.57 12.60
N GLU A 2 -16.10 0.95 11.77
CA GLU A 2 -17.43 0.52 12.18
C GLU A 2 -17.30 -0.82 12.92
N SER A 3 -17.46 -0.82 14.24
CA SER A 3 -17.55 -2.03 15.05
C SER A 3 -19.03 -2.32 15.33
N ASN A 4 -19.68 -3.08 14.51
CA ASN A 4 -20.93 -3.72 14.86
C ASN A 4 -20.61 -5.00 15.65
N ASN A 5 -21.11 -5.13 16.89
CA ASN A 5 -21.09 -6.26 17.79
C ASN A 5 -20.32 -7.51 17.29
N LEU A 6 -19.00 -7.54 17.53
CA LEU A 6 -18.09 -8.57 17.06
C LEU A 6 -18.25 -9.83 17.90
N ASN A 7 -19.18 -10.70 17.55
CA ASN A 7 -19.29 -12.05 18.13
C ASN A 7 -18.53 -13.11 17.31
N HIS A 8 -18.07 -12.81 16.10
CA HIS A 8 -17.22 -13.68 15.28
C HIS A 8 -16.27 -12.86 14.40
N GLY A 9 -15.01 -13.30 14.25
CA GLY A 9 -13.98 -12.63 13.45
C GLY A 9 -14.32 -12.41 11.96
N ASP A 10 -15.39 -13.02 11.47
CA ASP A 10 -15.85 -12.91 10.08
C ASP A 10 -16.53 -11.56 9.76
N ASP A 11 -16.89 -10.76 10.79
CA ASP A 11 -17.56 -9.45 10.61
C ASP A 11 -16.59 -8.26 10.65
N CYS A 12 -15.29 -8.51 10.81
CA CYS A 12 -14.31 -7.44 10.87
C CYS A 12 -14.10 -6.80 9.51
N ARG A 13 -14.34 -5.49 9.42
CA ARG A 13 -14.18 -4.73 8.19
C ARG A 13 -13.36 -3.47 8.42
N LEU A 14 -12.41 -3.22 7.51
CA LEU A 14 -11.66 -1.97 7.44
C LEU A 14 -12.13 -1.14 6.24
N VAL A 15 -12.48 0.12 6.46
CA VAL A 15 -12.84 1.06 5.39
C VAL A 15 -11.97 2.30 5.49
N MET A 16 -11.26 2.60 4.41
CA MET A 16 -10.47 3.82 4.26
C MET A 16 -11.33 4.96 3.74
N SER A 17 -10.97 6.22 4.05
CA SER A 17 -11.76 7.41 3.69
C SER A 17 -11.94 7.59 2.19
N GLY A 18 -10.94 7.26 1.37
CA GLY A 18 -11.03 7.22 -0.09
C GLY A 18 -11.63 5.93 -0.66
N ASN A 19 -11.98 4.97 0.20
CA ASN A 19 -12.41 3.61 -0.17
C ASN A 19 -11.34 2.85 -0.97
N GLU A 20 -10.06 3.20 -0.78
CA GLU A 20 -8.88 2.54 -1.31
C GLU A 20 -8.45 1.35 -0.43
N PHE A 21 -7.53 0.54 -0.94
CA PHE A 21 -6.81 -0.45 -0.15
C PHE A 21 -5.57 0.17 0.50
N CYS A 22 -5.31 -0.17 1.77
CA CYS A 22 -4.09 0.23 2.47
C CYS A 22 -3.53 -0.94 3.30
N GLY A 23 -2.38 -1.47 2.89
CA GLY A 23 -1.71 -2.59 3.56
C GLY A 23 -1.27 -2.23 4.99
N ASN A 24 -0.75 -1.02 5.21
CA ASN A 24 -0.34 -0.55 6.53
C ASN A 24 -1.54 -0.42 7.48
N ALA A 25 -2.65 0.16 7.01
CA ALA A 25 -3.87 0.26 7.80
C ALA A 25 -4.44 -1.13 8.12
N THR A 26 -4.32 -2.09 7.19
CA THR A 26 -4.74 -3.48 7.44
C THR A 26 -3.89 -4.12 8.53
N MET A 27 -2.56 -4.01 8.49
CA MET A 27 -1.68 -4.52 9.55
C MET A 27 -1.96 -3.84 10.90
N SER A 28 -2.21 -2.52 10.91
CA SER A 28 -2.57 -1.77 12.11
C SER A 28 -3.92 -2.21 12.68
N TYR A 29 -4.88 -2.53 11.82
CA TYR A 29 -6.18 -3.04 12.26
C TYR A 29 -6.08 -4.44 12.85
N ILE A 30 -5.26 -5.32 12.28
CA ILE A 30 -4.95 -6.65 12.85
C ILE A 30 -4.34 -6.50 14.24
N HIS A 31 -3.38 -5.58 14.42
CA HIS A 31 -2.77 -5.28 15.71
C HIS A 31 -3.83 -4.84 16.74
N TYR A 32 -4.71 -3.90 16.36
CA TYR A 32 -5.82 -3.44 17.20
C TYR A 32 -6.76 -4.59 17.60
N LEU A 33 -7.15 -5.44 16.65
CA LEU A 33 -8.02 -6.59 16.91
C LEU A 33 -7.37 -7.59 17.88
N LYS A 34 -6.05 -7.82 17.72
CA LYS A 34 -5.28 -8.68 18.62
C LYS A 34 -5.21 -8.11 20.04
N GLU A 35 -4.88 -6.83 20.20
CA GLU A 35 -4.83 -6.16 21.50
C GLU A 35 -6.18 -6.17 22.23
N ARG A 36 -7.28 -6.15 21.48
CA ARG A 36 -8.65 -6.22 22.01
C ARG A 36 -9.17 -7.64 22.19
N LEU A 37 -8.35 -8.67 21.93
CA LEU A 37 -8.72 -10.09 22.01
C LEU A 37 -9.92 -10.46 21.11
N LEU A 38 -10.12 -9.71 20.02
CA LEU A 38 -11.20 -9.91 19.05
C LEU A 38 -10.88 -10.96 18.01
N ILE A 39 -9.60 -11.36 17.89
CA ILE A 39 -9.13 -12.45 17.06
C ILE A 39 -8.37 -13.47 17.90
N GLN A 40 -8.68 -14.76 17.70
CA GLN A 40 -8.07 -15.87 18.43
C GLN A 40 -7.15 -16.70 17.53
N HIS A 41 -7.34 -16.64 16.22
CA HIS A 41 -6.57 -17.42 15.25
C HIS A 41 -5.37 -16.64 14.73
N GLN A 42 -4.28 -17.36 14.45
CA GLN A 42 -3.09 -16.78 13.82
C GLN A 42 -3.28 -16.50 12.33
N GLN A 43 -4.26 -17.13 11.68
CA GLN A 43 -4.63 -16.95 10.29
C GLN A 43 -6.14 -16.72 10.19
N PHE A 44 -6.53 -15.70 9.46
CA PHE A 44 -7.92 -15.32 9.26
C PHE A 44 -8.04 -14.37 8.05
N GLN A 45 -9.26 -14.04 7.67
CA GLN A 45 -9.56 -13.14 6.57
C GLN A 45 -10.19 -11.85 7.07
N LEU A 46 -9.86 -10.73 6.41
CA LEU A 46 -10.48 -9.43 6.65
C LEU A 46 -11.12 -8.88 5.38
N ARG A 47 -12.27 -8.24 5.52
CA ARG A 47 -12.83 -7.40 4.46
C ARG A 47 -12.19 -6.01 4.54
N VAL A 48 -11.53 -5.61 3.46
CA VAL A 48 -10.82 -4.32 3.37
C VAL A 48 -11.32 -3.56 2.15
N SER A 49 -11.56 -2.26 2.31
CA SER A 49 -11.92 -1.41 1.17
C SER A 49 -10.87 -1.48 0.06
N GLY A 50 -11.30 -1.28 -1.19
CA GLY A 50 -10.40 -1.38 -2.33
C GLY A 50 -10.05 -2.80 -2.78
N CYS A 51 -10.51 -3.84 -2.05
CA CYS A 51 -10.39 -5.24 -2.44
C CYS A 51 -11.76 -5.84 -2.77
N SER A 52 -11.84 -6.63 -3.85
CA SER A 52 -13.03 -7.37 -4.24
C SER A 52 -13.23 -8.65 -3.42
N HIS A 53 -12.15 -9.18 -2.85
CA HIS A 53 -12.12 -10.39 -2.05
C HIS A 53 -11.54 -10.12 -0.66
N PRO A 54 -11.88 -10.93 0.36
CA PRO A 54 -11.24 -10.84 1.67
C PRO A 54 -9.73 -11.00 1.56
N VAL A 55 -9.02 -10.26 2.42
CA VAL A 55 -7.56 -10.25 2.51
C VAL A 55 -7.11 -11.30 3.52
N GLU A 56 -6.24 -12.21 3.10
CA GLU A 56 -5.60 -13.17 3.99
C GLU A 56 -4.63 -12.46 4.92
N CYS A 57 -4.77 -12.74 6.21
CA CYS A 57 -4.00 -12.11 7.28
C CYS A 57 -3.34 -13.17 8.16
N LYS A 58 -2.10 -12.90 8.59
CA LYS A 58 -1.40 -13.74 9.56
C LYS A 58 -0.79 -12.92 10.69
N VAL A 59 -0.86 -13.46 11.89
CA VAL A 59 -0.24 -12.90 13.09
C VAL A 59 0.98 -13.74 13.46
N HIS A 60 2.14 -13.13 13.42
CA HIS A 60 3.38 -13.68 13.93
C HIS A 60 3.70 -13.10 15.32
N SER A 61 4.77 -13.57 15.96
CA SER A 61 5.13 -13.08 17.31
C SER A 61 5.30 -11.57 17.39
N GLN A 62 5.98 -10.97 16.40
CA GLN A 62 6.30 -9.55 16.35
C GLN A 62 5.89 -8.86 15.03
N HIS A 63 5.24 -9.58 14.11
CA HIS A 63 4.89 -9.06 12.80
C HIS A 63 3.45 -9.43 12.44
N TYR A 64 2.87 -8.62 11.58
CA TYR A 64 1.59 -8.87 10.92
C TYR A 64 1.83 -9.02 9.43
N GLU A 65 1.25 -10.05 8.82
CA GLU A 65 1.39 -10.35 7.41
C GLU A 65 0.04 -10.22 6.72
N VAL A 66 0.02 -9.61 5.55
CA VAL A 66 -1.19 -9.41 4.72
C VAL A 66 -0.90 -9.79 3.29
N THR A 67 -1.84 -10.50 2.67
CA THR A 67 -1.82 -10.74 1.22
C THR A 67 -2.25 -9.47 0.50
N MET A 68 -1.48 -9.09 -0.51
CA MET A 68 -1.73 -7.89 -1.30
C MET A 68 -2.69 -8.16 -2.45
N PRO A 69 -3.39 -7.14 -2.96
CA PRO A 69 -4.19 -7.25 -4.17
C PRO A 69 -3.39 -7.80 -5.34
N LYS A 70 -4.09 -8.51 -6.23
CA LYS A 70 -3.50 -9.16 -7.39
C LYS A 70 -2.94 -8.15 -8.38
N VAL A 71 -1.74 -8.44 -8.89
CA VAL A 71 -1.13 -7.68 -9.99
C VAL A 71 -1.70 -8.18 -11.30
N HIS A 72 -2.14 -7.27 -12.16
CA HIS A 72 -2.60 -7.59 -13.51
C HIS A 72 -1.50 -7.50 -14.54
N GLN A 73 -0.61 -6.52 -14.39
CA GLN A 73 0.40 -6.30 -15.38
C GLN A 73 1.62 -5.57 -14.81
N VAL A 74 2.79 -5.93 -15.31
CA VAL A 74 4.04 -5.18 -15.17
C VAL A 74 4.49 -4.78 -16.57
N LYS A 75 4.70 -3.48 -16.80
CA LYS A 75 5.17 -2.93 -18.07
C LYS A 75 6.36 -2.00 -17.86
N GLU A 76 7.38 -2.18 -18.66
CA GLU A 76 8.44 -1.17 -18.78
C GLU A 76 7.91 0.09 -19.49
N ARG A 77 8.25 1.25 -18.96
CA ARG A 77 7.85 2.56 -19.46
C ARG A 77 9.02 3.54 -19.38
N PHE A 78 8.89 4.60 -20.14
CA PHE A 78 9.70 5.80 -19.95
C PHE A 78 8.80 6.94 -19.51
N VAL A 79 9.14 7.55 -18.38
CA VAL A 79 8.43 8.67 -17.78
C VAL A 79 9.27 9.92 -17.95
N LYS A 80 8.66 10.99 -18.47
CA LYS A 80 9.31 12.29 -18.60
C LYS A 80 9.01 13.14 -17.37
N LEU A 81 10.04 13.53 -16.64
CA LEU A 81 9.96 14.42 -15.47
C LEU A 81 10.74 15.71 -15.80
N GLY A 82 10.01 16.78 -16.12
CA GLY A 82 10.62 17.96 -16.72
C GLY A 82 11.25 17.62 -18.08
N ASP A 83 12.52 17.94 -18.27
CA ASP A 83 13.26 17.64 -19.52
C ASP A 83 13.99 16.29 -19.49
N GLN A 84 13.96 15.58 -18.38
CA GLN A 84 14.66 14.30 -18.20
C GLN A 84 13.71 13.12 -18.38
N GLN A 85 14.22 12.04 -18.98
CA GLN A 85 13.52 10.79 -19.18
C GLN A 85 14.06 9.74 -18.23
N PHE A 86 13.15 9.06 -17.51
CA PHE A 86 13.48 8.04 -16.54
C PHE A 86 12.89 6.69 -16.96
N LYS A 87 13.65 5.63 -16.77
CA LYS A 87 13.13 4.28 -16.86
C LYS A 87 12.21 4.03 -15.68
N ALA A 88 11.00 3.58 -15.96
CA ALA A 88 9.98 3.28 -14.96
C ALA A 88 9.32 1.93 -15.26
N PHE A 89 8.75 1.33 -14.23
CA PHE A 89 7.92 0.14 -14.35
C PHE A 89 6.52 0.47 -13.86
N GLU A 90 5.57 0.36 -14.75
CA GLU A 90 4.14 0.49 -14.47
C GLU A 90 3.63 -0.84 -13.96
N ILE A 91 3.08 -0.88 -12.74
CA ILE A 91 2.50 -2.04 -12.10
C ILE A 91 1.05 -1.74 -11.84
N SER A 92 0.15 -2.43 -12.53
CA SER A 92 -1.30 -2.22 -12.42
C SER A 92 -1.98 -3.29 -11.58
N TYR A 93 -2.94 -2.83 -10.79
CA TYR A 93 -3.79 -3.60 -9.90
C TYR A 93 -5.27 -3.28 -10.21
N ASP A 94 -6.22 -3.94 -9.55
CA ASP A 94 -7.66 -3.71 -9.79
C ASP A 94 -8.08 -2.25 -9.61
N THR A 95 -7.60 -1.60 -8.53
CA THR A 95 -8.09 -0.28 -8.12
C THR A 95 -7.00 0.78 -8.00
N TYR A 96 -5.74 0.40 -8.21
CA TYR A 96 -4.62 1.33 -8.12
C TYR A 96 -3.52 1.00 -9.13
N ILE A 97 -2.64 1.95 -9.37
CA ILE A 97 -1.50 1.84 -10.27
C ILE A 97 -0.25 2.43 -9.61
N HIS A 98 0.87 1.74 -9.77
CA HIS A 98 2.16 2.22 -9.30
C HIS A 98 3.16 2.37 -10.44
N TYR A 99 3.95 3.43 -10.37
CA TYR A 99 5.12 3.65 -11.19
C TYR A 99 6.36 3.53 -10.32
N VAL A 100 7.19 2.54 -10.58
CA VAL A 100 8.49 2.40 -9.91
C VAL A 100 9.55 3.01 -10.82
N LEU A 101 10.12 4.12 -10.39
CA LEU A 101 11.21 4.82 -11.08
C LEU A 101 12.53 4.42 -10.45
N MET A 102 13.41 3.86 -11.28
CA MET A 102 14.78 3.53 -10.88
C MET A 102 15.62 4.81 -10.82
N CYS A 103 16.25 5.06 -9.68
CA CYS A 103 17.06 6.27 -9.48
C CYS A 103 18.25 6.01 -8.54
N ASP A 104 19.35 6.74 -8.74
CA ASP A 104 20.54 6.65 -7.90
C ASP A 104 20.48 7.59 -6.69
N GLY A 105 19.73 8.69 -6.81
CA GLY A 105 19.56 9.70 -5.77
C GLY A 105 18.18 10.34 -5.82
N VAL A 106 17.73 10.83 -4.67
CA VAL A 106 16.46 11.58 -4.52
C VAL A 106 16.72 12.86 -3.77
N ASP A 107 16.51 13.99 -4.45
CA ASP A 107 16.56 15.32 -3.89
C ASP A 107 15.17 16.01 -3.94
N LEU A 108 15.07 17.20 -3.42
CA LEU A 108 13.83 17.97 -3.41
C LEU A 108 13.35 18.32 -4.82
N ALA A 109 14.25 18.58 -5.75
CA ALA A 109 13.91 18.90 -7.13
C ALA A 109 13.31 17.69 -7.84
N MET A 110 13.85 16.48 -7.59
CA MET A 110 13.29 15.23 -8.09
C MET A 110 11.88 15.00 -7.53
N LYS A 111 11.69 15.19 -6.23
CA LYS A 111 10.36 15.07 -5.61
C LYS A 111 9.34 16.02 -6.22
N GLN A 112 9.71 17.29 -6.42
CA GLN A 112 8.82 18.28 -7.05
C GLN A 112 8.43 17.86 -8.47
N ARG A 113 9.39 17.41 -9.30
CA ARG A 113 9.10 16.93 -10.66
C ARG A 113 8.13 15.74 -10.68
N VAL A 114 8.24 14.85 -9.67
CA VAL A 114 7.31 13.72 -9.54
C VAL A 114 5.91 14.18 -9.11
N GLU A 115 5.81 15.14 -8.19
CA GLU A 115 4.52 15.76 -7.81
C GLU A 115 3.85 16.44 -9.01
N ASP A 116 4.60 17.22 -9.79
CA ASP A 116 4.12 17.87 -11.00
C ASP A 116 3.65 16.82 -12.03
N PHE A 117 4.42 15.75 -12.22
CA PHE A 117 4.04 14.65 -13.12
C PHE A 117 2.72 14.00 -12.68
N VAL A 118 2.56 13.66 -11.41
CA VAL A 118 1.33 13.05 -10.91
C VAL A 118 0.14 14.01 -11.04
N SER A 119 0.35 15.28 -10.70
CA SER A 119 -0.70 16.32 -10.76
C SER A 119 -1.17 16.62 -12.18
N ALA A 120 -0.29 16.51 -13.18
CA ALA A 120 -0.60 16.76 -14.58
C ALA A 120 -1.37 15.62 -15.27
N GLN A 121 -1.49 14.45 -14.64
CA GLN A 121 -2.12 13.30 -15.28
C GLN A 121 -3.65 13.36 -15.19
N THR A 122 -4.29 12.85 -16.26
CA THR A 122 -5.77 12.82 -16.38
C THR A 122 -6.39 11.48 -16.00
N TRP A 123 -5.58 10.49 -15.60
CA TRP A 123 -6.07 9.13 -15.26
C TRP A 123 -6.73 9.01 -13.88
N HIS A 124 -6.87 10.10 -13.17
CA HIS A 124 -7.49 10.16 -11.83
C HIS A 124 -8.87 9.53 -11.74
N GLN A 125 -9.57 9.38 -12.88
CA GLN A 125 -10.91 8.79 -12.92
C GLN A 125 -10.89 7.25 -12.94
N GLN A 126 -9.75 6.62 -13.29
CA GLN A 126 -9.65 5.17 -13.49
C GLN A 126 -9.19 4.43 -12.23
N PHE A 127 -8.37 5.08 -11.41
CA PHE A 127 -7.74 4.46 -10.24
C PHE A 127 -8.10 5.18 -8.95
N LYS A 128 -8.31 4.42 -7.88
CA LYS A 128 -8.54 4.97 -6.53
C LYS A 128 -7.27 5.52 -5.92
N THR A 129 -6.13 4.95 -6.30
CA THR A 129 -4.81 5.35 -5.83
C THR A 129 -3.80 5.30 -6.96
N ILE A 130 -2.96 6.31 -7.02
CA ILE A 130 -1.81 6.40 -7.93
C ILE A 130 -0.57 6.54 -7.07
N GLY A 131 0.41 5.66 -7.25
CA GLY A 131 1.65 5.71 -6.50
C GLY A 131 2.86 5.87 -7.41
N VAL A 132 3.84 6.67 -6.96
CA VAL A 132 5.17 6.74 -7.58
C VAL A 132 6.21 6.39 -6.55
N MET A 133 6.97 5.32 -6.82
CA MET A 133 8.04 4.83 -5.96
C MET A 133 9.38 5.23 -6.57
N LEU A 134 10.09 6.15 -5.94
CA LEU A 134 11.48 6.42 -6.31
C LEU A 134 12.34 5.35 -5.65
N PHE A 135 12.84 4.41 -6.45
CA PHE A 135 13.52 3.22 -5.95
C PHE A 135 15.04 3.27 -6.17
N GLN A 136 15.77 3.26 -5.08
CA GLN A 136 17.23 3.09 -5.03
C GLN A 136 17.54 1.61 -4.80
N GLN A 137 17.82 0.89 -5.86
CA GLN A 137 17.94 -0.58 -5.83
C GLN A 137 19.12 -1.05 -4.98
N ASP A 138 20.26 -0.37 -5.04
CA ASP A 138 21.47 -0.66 -4.26
C ASP A 138 21.24 -0.60 -2.74
N LYS A 139 20.33 0.29 -2.31
CA LYS A 139 19.94 0.50 -0.91
C LYS A 139 18.68 -0.25 -0.51
N GLN A 140 18.02 -0.91 -1.46
CA GLN A 140 16.68 -1.47 -1.27
C GLN A 140 15.72 -0.44 -0.65
N PHE A 141 15.81 0.82 -1.09
CA PHE A 141 15.12 1.94 -0.46
C PHE A 141 14.14 2.61 -1.41
N ILE A 142 12.94 2.92 -0.92
CA ILE A 142 11.93 3.68 -1.67
C ILE A 142 11.55 4.98 -0.97
N TYR A 143 11.22 6.00 -1.79
CA TYR A 143 10.47 7.18 -1.39
C TYR A 143 9.10 7.11 -2.09
N PRO A 144 8.03 6.76 -1.36
CA PRO A 144 6.71 6.57 -1.94
C PRO A 144 5.93 7.89 -1.96
N LEU A 145 5.49 8.34 -3.14
CA LEU A 145 4.47 9.38 -3.30
C LEU A 145 3.14 8.71 -3.61
N ILE A 146 2.12 9.01 -2.82
CA ILE A 146 0.78 8.46 -2.97
C ILE A 146 -0.23 9.58 -3.21
N HIS A 147 -1.01 9.41 -4.26
CA HIS A 147 -2.13 10.27 -4.62
C HIS A 147 -3.44 9.50 -4.54
N ILE A 148 -4.40 10.03 -3.78
CA ILE A 148 -5.78 9.50 -3.69
C ILE A 148 -6.71 10.56 -4.27
N PRO A 149 -7.11 10.44 -5.56
CA PRO A 149 -7.87 11.47 -6.26
C PRO A 149 -9.18 11.85 -5.59
N LYS A 150 -9.90 10.86 -5.05
CA LYS A 150 -11.21 11.06 -4.42
C LYS A 150 -11.20 12.07 -3.27
N ILE A 151 -10.12 12.14 -2.52
CA ILE A 151 -9.97 13.05 -1.37
C ILE A 151 -8.93 14.14 -1.62
N GLY A 152 -8.40 14.22 -2.85
CA GLY A 152 -7.43 15.23 -3.25
C GLY A 152 -6.09 15.18 -2.49
N SER A 153 -5.72 14.02 -1.92
CA SER A 153 -4.46 13.91 -1.18
C SER A 153 -3.30 13.55 -2.09
N LEU A 154 -2.15 14.18 -1.88
CA LEU A 154 -0.87 13.90 -2.53
C LEU A 154 0.22 13.97 -1.46
N ILE A 155 0.76 12.82 -1.04
CA ILE A 155 1.60 12.73 0.15
C ILE A 155 2.82 11.84 -0.10
N TRP A 156 4.00 12.34 0.25
CA TRP A 156 5.19 11.51 0.43
C TRP A 156 5.04 10.74 1.74
N GLU A 157 4.77 9.44 1.63
CA GLU A 157 4.58 8.59 2.81
C GLU A 157 5.92 8.20 3.43
N ASN A 158 5.94 8.13 4.76
CA ASN A 158 7.09 7.57 5.48
C ASN A 158 7.15 6.04 5.39
N SER A 159 6.00 5.41 5.17
CA SER A 159 5.89 3.96 4.99
C SER A 159 4.70 3.61 4.10
N CYS A 160 4.92 2.81 3.07
CA CYS A 160 3.91 2.39 2.10
C CYS A 160 3.96 0.88 1.87
N GLY A 161 2.95 0.16 2.35
CA GLY A 161 2.87 -1.30 2.18
C GLY A 161 2.67 -1.72 0.73
N SER A 162 1.78 -1.02 0.01
CA SER A 162 1.54 -1.31 -1.41
C SER A 162 2.74 -0.93 -2.30
N GLY A 163 3.46 0.14 -1.94
CA GLY A 163 4.72 0.51 -2.59
C GLY A 163 5.78 -0.58 -2.40
N ALA A 164 5.96 -1.05 -1.16
CA ALA A 164 6.89 -2.15 -0.87
C ALA A 164 6.52 -3.42 -1.65
N ALA A 165 5.22 -3.78 -1.71
CA ALA A 165 4.74 -4.92 -2.49
C ALA A 165 5.10 -4.78 -3.98
N SER A 166 4.95 -3.58 -4.55
CA SER A 166 5.32 -3.32 -5.95
C SER A 166 6.82 -3.50 -6.19
N ILE A 167 7.68 -3.18 -5.22
CA ILE A 167 9.12 -3.50 -5.32
C ILE A 167 9.35 -5.01 -5.35
N GLY A 168 8.70 -5.78 -4.48
CA GLY A 168 8.80 -7.24 -4.49
C GLY A 168 8.38 -7.85 -5.83
N VAL A 169 7.27 -7.34 -6.42
CA VAL A 169 6.83 -7.73 -7.77
C VAL A 169 7.85 -7.35 -8.83
N LEU A 170 8.39 -6.14 -8.79
CA LEU A 170 9.40 -5.68 -9.74
C LEU A 170 10.67 -6.53 -9.67
N VAL A 171 11.18 -6.81 -8.46
CA VAL A 171 12.39 -7.64 -8.28
C VAL A 171 12.14 -9.05 -8.82
N ASN A 172 10.97 -9.66 -8.54
CA ASN A 172 10.57 -10.94 -9.11
C ASN A 172 10.52 -10.87 -10.65
N TYR A 173 9.90 -9.83 -11.21
CA TYR A 173 9.82 -9.61 -12.65
C TYR A 173 11.22 -9.51 -13.31
N LEU A 174 12.12 -8.73 -12.73
CA LEU A 174 13.46 -8.48 -13.28
C LEU A 174 14.38 -9.70 -13.16
N THR A 175 14.27 -10.45 -12.06
CA THR A 175 15.11 -11.62 -11.80
C THR A 175 14.52 -12.92 -12.36
N ASN A 176 13.21 -12.91 -12.64
CA ASN A 176 12.42 -14.10 -12.98
C ASN A 176 12.52 -15.22 -11.93
N HIS A 177 12.66 -14.83 -10.65
CA HIS A 177 12.70 -15.74 -9.50
C HIS A 177 11.72 -15.29 -8.43
N ASP A 178 11.16 -16.26 -7.70
CA ASP A 178 10.34 -15.97 -6.53
C ASP A 178 11.17 -15.25 -5.47
N ILE A 179 10.56 -14.24 -4.85
CA ILE A 179 11.19 -13.40 -3.84
C ILE A 179 10.61 -13.79 -2.48
N GLN A 180 11.49 -14.08 -1.54
CA GLN A 180 11.11 -14.41 -0.18
C GLN A 180 11.83 -13.47 0.80
N ASP A 181 11.06 -12.90 1.74
CA ASP A 181 11.54 -12.05 2.82
C ASP A 181 12.48 -10.91 2.36
N TYR A 182 12.18 -10.30 1.20
CA TYR A 182 12.93 -9.17 0.68
C TYR A 182 12.63 -7.91 1.49
N LEU A 183 13.67 -7.27 2.03
CA LEU A 183 13.53 -6.08 2.85
C LEU A 183 13.43 -4.84 1.97
N VAL A 184 12.38 -4.06 2.13
CA VAL A 184 12.20 -2.75 1.48
C VAL A 184 12.27 -1.66 2.54
N ASN A 185 13.33 -0.85 2.48
CA ASN A 185 13.56 0.26 3.38
C ASN A 185 12.77 1.50 2.91
N GLN A 186 12.34 2.32 3.86
CA GLN A 186 11.54 3.52 3.65
C GLN A 186 11.89 4.57 4.74
N PRO A 187 11.51 5.85 4.59
CA PRO A 187 11.83 6.87 5.60
C PRO A 187 11.38 6.53 7.02
N GLY A 188 10.26 5.84 7.19
CA GLY A 188 9.69 5.48 8.49
C GLY A 188 10.00 4.06 8.96
N GLY A 189 10.86 3.30 8.26
CA GLY A 189 11.21 1.94 8.64
C GLY A 189 11.30 0.99 7.46
N SER A 190 11.01 -0.29 7.69
CA SER A 190 11.15 -1.33 6.67
C SER A 190 9.91 -2.22 6.62
N ILE A 191 9.60 -2.71 5.44
CA ILE A 191 8.56 -3.73 5.19
C ILE A 191 9.22 -4.91 4.50
N ILE A 192 8.91 -6.10 4.95
CA ILE A 192 9.36 -7.35 4.34
C ILE A 192 8.33 -7.79 3.31
N VAL A 193 8.79 -8.15 2.13
CA VAL A 193 7.94 -8.54 1.00
C VAL A 193 8.32 -9.93 0.51
N SER A 194 7.31 -10.75 0.24
CA SER A 194 7.46 -11.98 -0.52
C SER A 194 6.57 -11.91 -1.76
N SER A 195 7.11 -12.29 -2.91
CA SER A 195 6.39 -12.27 -4.19
C SER A 195 6.66 -13.54 -4.98
N ARG A 196 5.61 -14.26 -5.35
CA ARG A 196 5.69 -15.49 -6.14
C ARG A 196 4.90 -15.31 -7.43
N LYS A 197 5.50 -15.71 -8.54
CA LYS A 197 4.83 -15.77 -9.83
C LYS A 197 3.83 -16.93 -9.84
N SER A 198 2.55 -16.65 -10.08
CA SER A 198 1.46 -17.63 -10.10
C SER A 198 0.89 -17.90 -11.49
N GLY A 199 1.30 -17.10 -12.49
CA GLY A 199 0.86 -17.23 -13.88
C GLY A 199 1.62 -16.28 -14.80
N GLN A 200 1.16 -16.16 -16.04
CA GLN A 200 1.74 -15.18 -16.96
C GLN A 200 1.32 -13.76 -16.51
N ASN A 201 2.27 -12.97 -16.01
CA ASN A 201 2.03 -11.64 -15.41
C ASN A 201 1.17 -11.62 -14.13
N GLU A 202 1.00 -12.77 -13.48
CA GLU A 202 0.28 -12.87 -12.22
C GLU A 202 1.26 -13.08 -11.07
N TYR A 203 1.10 -12.30 -10.00
CA TYR A 203 1.95 -12.37 -8.83
C TYR A 203 1.10 -12.44 -7.57
N GLN A 204 1.39 -13.41 -6.72
CA GLN A 204 0.89 -13.48 -5.36
C GLN A 204 1.93 -12.85 -4.44
N THR A 205 1.55 -11.76 -3.79
CA THR A 205 2.48 -10.96 -2.98
C THR A 205 1.94 -10.82 -1.57
N THR A 206 2.81 -10.93 -0.58
CA THR A 206 2.52 -10.64 0.82
C THR A 206 3.48 -9.57 1.34
N ILE A 207 2.99 -8.77 2.27
CA ILE A 207 3.82 -7.86 3.05
C ILE A 207 3.78 -8.26 4.52
N LYS A 208 4.89 -8.03 5.22
CA LYS A 208 5.03 -8.31 6.62
C LYS A 208 5.73 -7.14 7.32
N GLY A 209 5.13 -6.61 8.37
CA GLY A 209 5.62 -5.45 9.10
C GLY A 209 5.33 -5.52 10.59
N GLN A 210 6.05 -4.71 11.36
CA GLN A 210 5.81 -4.50 12.78
C GLN A 210 4.80 -3.36 12.97
N VAL A 211 3.96 -3.50 13.98
CA VAL A 211 3.02 -2.46 14.39
C VAL A 211 3.06 -2.35 15.91
N SER A 212 3.04 -1.13 16.42
CA SER A 212 2.92 -0.84 17.84
C SER A 212 1.96 0.32 18.08
N THR A 213 1.23 0.25 19.18
CA THR A 213 0.40 1.36 19.64
C THR A 213 1.29 2.45 20.23
N VAL A 214 1.28 3.64 19.64
CA VAL A 214 2.10 4.78 20.09
C VAL A 214 1.33 5.74 20.98
N ALA A 215 -0.02 5.78 20.86
CA ALA A 215 -0.89 6.62 21.68
C ALA A 215 -2.32 6.08 21.66
N THR A 216 -3.06 6.32 22.76
CA THR A 216 -4.50 6.13 22.85
C THR A 216 -5.14 7.38 23.44
N GLY A 217 -6.38 7.69 23.06
CA GLY A 217 -7.08 8.87 23.53
C GLY A 217 -8.57 8.84 23.20
N GLN A 218 -9.27 9.91 23.58
CA GLN A 218 -10.67 10.15 23.26
C GLN A 218 -10.77 11.41 22.41
N ALA A 219 -11.64 11.40 21.41
CA ALA A 219 -11.98 12.54 20.61
C ALA A 219 -13.48 12.83 20.72
N TYR A 220 -13.83 14.11 20.88
CA TYR A 220 -15.21 14.57 20.79
C TYR A 220 -15.49 14.90 19.33
N ILE A 221 -16.54 14.29 18.78
CA ILE A 221 -16.97 14.53 17.41
C ILE A 221 -18.31 15.26 17.49
N GLU A 222 -18.34 16.53 17.05
CA GLU A 222 -19.58 17.28 16.89
C GLU A 222 -20.33 16.72 15.69
N GLN A 223 -21.58 16.28 15.91
CA GLN A 223 -22.47 15.94 14.82
C GLN A 223 -23.21 17.22 14.39
N GLU A 224 -23.01 17.64 13.16
CA GLU A 224 -23.89 18.66 12.56
C GLU A 224 -25.30 18.10 12.52
N THR A 225 -26.18 18.62 13.34
CA THR A 225 -27.62 18.38 13.24
C THR A 225 -28.08 19.00 11.93
N MET A 226 -28.31 18.19 10.91
CA MET A 226 -29.01 18.68 9.71
C MET A 226 -30.38 19.17 10.15
N THR A 227 -30.51 20.47 10.35
CA THR A 227 -31.80 21.15 10.47
C THR A 227 -32.45 21.00 9.11
N GLN A 228 -33.46 20.13 9.00
CA GLN A 228 -34.36 20.12 7.84
C GLN A 228 -35.06 21.48 7.79
N ILE A 229 -34.76 22.26 6.77
CA ILE A 229 -35.51 23.44 6.35
C ILE A 229 -36.60 23.01 5.38
#